data_7749b38b9985785fbe8b95b00f8623a9
#
_entry.id   7749b38b9985785fbe8b95b00f8623a9
#
_cell.length_a   1.000
_cell.length_b   1.000
_cell.length_c   1.000
_cell.angle_alpha   90.00
_cell.angle_beta   90.00
_cell.angle_gamma   90.00
#
_symmetry.space_group_name_H-M   'P 1'
#
loop_
_entity.id
_entity.type
_entity.pdbx_description
1 polymer ?
#
loop_
_entity_poly.entity_id
_entity_poly.type
_entity_poly.pdbx_seq_one_letter_code
_entity_poly.pdbx_strand_id
1 'polypeptide(L)'
;MLDKIDRKLLALLQEDCTLSLQALADAVNLTTTPCWKRLKRLEDEGILRGRVALLDAEKVGLGLTAFVLIKTQHHSSDWYCQFVSEVTQMAEVLGFWRMAGEYDYLLRVQVADRKRYDDFYKRLVNSVPGLSDV
;
A
#
# COMPACT_ATOMS: atom_id res chain seq x y z
N MET A 1 -14.12 -11.77 -15.29
CA MET A 1 -15.16 -10.89 -14.73
C MET A 1 -15.60 -11.41 -13.37
N LEU A 2 -15.89 -10.50 -12.45
CA LEU A 2 -16.34 -10.85 -11.11
C LEU A 2 -17.83 -11.10 -11.10
N ASP A 3 -18.24 -12.26 -10.61
CA ASP A 3 -19.65 -12.54 -10.38
C ASP A 3 -20.07 -12.18 -8.94
N LYS A 4 -21.31 -12.43 -8.58
CA LYS A 4 -21.87 -12.10 -7.28
C LYS A 4 -21.17 -12.86 -6.14
N ILE A 5 -20.81 -14.12 -6.38
CA ILE A 5 -20.13 -14.96 -5.39
C ILE A 5 -18.70 -14.45 -5.18
N ASP A 6 -17.97 -14.13 -6.26
CA ASP A 6 -16.62 -13.55 -6.16
C ASP A 6 -16.64 -12.27 -5.32
N ARG A 7 -17.59 -11.39 -5.56
CA ARG A 7 -17.72 -10.13 -4.83
C ARG A 7 -18.00 -10.34 -3.36
N LYS A 8 -18.82 -11.33 -3.02
CA LYS A 8 -19.12 -11.67 -1.64
C LYS A 8 -17.89 -12.23 -0.92
N LEU A 9 -17.13 -13.11 -1.58
CA LEU A 9 -15.88 -13.65 -1.04
C LEU A 9 -14.88 -12.53 -0.76
N LEU A 10 -14.71 -11.61 -1.70
CA LEU A 10 -13.80 -10.48 -1.54
C LEU A 10 -14.22 -9.56 -0.39
N ALA A 11 -15.52 -9.29 -0.26
CA ALA A 11 -16.04 -8.48 0.84
C ALA A 11 -15.76 -9.12 2.20
N LEU A 12 -15.95 -10.44 2.31
CA LEU A 12 -15.66 -11.18 3.54
C LEU A 12 -14.16 -11.10 3.89
N LEU A 13 -13.29 -11.30 2.90
CA LEU A 13 -11.84 -11.22 3.10
C LEU A 13 -11.36 -9.83 3.49
N GLN A 14 -12.01 -8.79 2.99
CA GLN A 14 -11.67 -7.42 3.38
C GLN A 14 -12.01 -7.13 4.84
N GLU A 15 -13.02 -7.78 5.38
CA GLU A 15 -13.39 -7.65 6.78
C GLU A 15 -12.52 -8.52 7.68
N ASP A 16 -12.28 -9.76 7.29
CA ASP A 16 -11.49 -10.71 8.09
C ASP A 16 -10.84 -11.75 7.16
N CYS A 17 -9.57 -11.56 6.85
CA CYS A 17 -8.84 -12.48 5.98
C CYS A 17 -8.37 -13.75 6.71
N THR A 18 -8.67 -13.91 8.00
CA THR A 18 -8.34 -15.10 8.78
C THR A 18 -9.41 -16.19 8.70
N LEU A 19 -10.55 -15.90 8.07
CA LEU A 19 -11.61 -16.89 7.89
C LEU A 19 -11.09 -18.12 7.17
N SER A 20 -11.50 -19.30 7.68
CA SER A 20 -11.13 -20.57 7.07
C SER A 20 -11.79 -20.74 5.69
N LEU A 21 -11.22 -21.62 4.88
CA LEU A 21 -11.84 -21.98 3.59
C LEU A 21 -13.26 -22.50 3.79
N GLN A 22 -13.48 -23.32 4.81
CA GLN A 22 -14.81 -23.85 5.12
C GLN A 22 -15.78 -22.73 5.47
N ALA A 23 -15.36 -21.76 6.29
CA ALA A 23 -16.22 -20.64 6.67
C ALA A 23 -16.59 -19.79 5.45
N LEU A 24 -15.63 -19.52 4.57
CA LEU A 24 -15.87 -18.78 3.32
C LEU A 24 -16.83 -19.54 2.41
N ALA A 25 -16.61 -20.84 2.23
CA ALA A 25 -17.48 -21.69 1.40
C ALA A 25 -18.91 -21.70 1.92
N ASP A 26 -19.09 -21.88 3.23
CA ASP A 26 -20.41 -21.89 3.87
C ASP A 26 -21.13 -20.55 3.67
N ALA A 27 -20.40 -19.45 3.77
CA ALA A 27 -20.97 -18.10 3.62
C ALA A 27 -21.53 -17.85 2.21
N VAL A 28 -21.01 -18.53 1.20
CA VAL A 28 -21.45 -18.39 -0.20
C VAL A 28 -22.18 -19.63 -0.73
N ASN A 29 -22.54 -20.55 0.15
CA ASN A 29 -23.27 -21.78 -0.16
C ASN A 29 -22.56 -22.67 -1.20
N LEU A 30 -21.25 -22.77 -1.07
CA LEU A 30 -20.40 -23.65 -1.87
C LEU A 30 -19.73 -24.69 -0.99
N THR A 31 -19.31 -25.81 -1.60
CA THR A 31 -18.35 -26.70 -0.98
C THR A 31 -16.94 -26.10 -1.09
N THR A 32 -15.98 -26.68 -0.35
CA THR A 32 -14.62 -26.09 -0.27
C THR A 32 -13.88 -26.08 -1.61
N THR A 33 -14.04 -27.09 -2.44
CA THR A 33 -13.30 -27.18 -3.71
C THR A 33 -13.65 -26.06 -4.69
N PRO A 34 -14.92 -25.81 -5.05
CA PRO A 34 -15.25 -24.71 -5.93
C PRO A 34 -14.93 -23.34 -5.28
N CYS A 35 -15.06 -23.22 -3.98
CA CYS A 35 -14.67 -21.99 -3.27
C CYS A 35 -13.15 -21.74 -3.41
N TRP A 36 -12.33 -22.76 -3.19
CA TRP A 36 -10.89 -22.67 -3.35
C TRP A 36 -10.50 -22.27 -4.76
N LYS A 37 -11.14 -22.85 -5.77
CA LYS A 37 -10.88 -22.54 -7.17
C LYS A 37 -11.16 -21.07 -7.50
N ARG A 38 -12.23 -20.50 -6.93
CA ARG A 38 -12.55 -19.08 -7.10
C ARG A 38 -11.50 -18.19 -6.44
N LEU A 39 -11.10 -18.51 -5.22
CA LEU A 39 -10.06 -17.75 -4.50
C LEU A 39 -8.73 -17.80 -5.25
N LYS A 40 -8.36 -18.98 -5.73
CA LYS A 40 -7.12 -19.16 -6.50
C LYS A 40 -7.15 -18.32 -7.78
N ARG A 41 -8.26 -18.29 -8.49
CA ARG A 41 -8.42 -17.47 -9.68
C ARG A 41 -8.29 -15.98 -9.35
N LEU A 42 -8.91 -15.53 -8.24
CA LEU A 42 -8.82 -14.14 -7.81
C LEU A 42 -7.38 -13.73 -7.46
N GLU A 43 -6.62 -14.63 -6.87
CA GLU A 43 -5.19 -14.43 -6.61
C GLU A 43 -4.38 -14.41 -7.92
N ASP A 44 -4.58 -15.37 -8.78
CA ASP A 44 -3.82 -15.51 -10.04
C ASP A 44 -4.06 -14.32 -10.97
N GLU A 45 -5.27 -13.78 -10.99
CA GLU A 45 -5.62 -12.60 -11.78
C GLU A 45 -5.19 -11.27 -11.11
N GLY A 46 -4.63 -11.33 -9.91
CA GLY A 46 -4.15 -10.16 -9.19
C GLY A 46 -5.24 -9.31 -8.57
N ILE A 47 -6.49 -9.78 -8.55
CA ILE A 47 -7.61 -9.08 -7.90
C ILE A 47 -7.41 -9.12 -6.39
N LEU A 48 -7.11 -10.29 -5.85
CA LEU A 48 -6.69 -10.46 -4.47
C LEU A 48 -5.15 -10.40 -4.43
N ARG A 49 -4.62 -9.26 -3.99
CA ARG A 49 -3.19 -8.97 -4.06
C ARG A 49 -2.39 -9.59 -2.90
N GLY A 50 -3.04 -9.93 -1.82
CA GLY A 50 -2.37 -10.51 -0.65
C GLY A 50 -3.16 -10.32 0.62
N ARG A 51 -2.64 -10.91 1.68
CA ARG A 51 -3.18 -10.79 3.04
C ARG A 51 -2.05 -10.34 3.94
N VAL A 52 -2.27 -9.27 4.69
CA VAL A 52 -1.23 -8.70 5.55
C VAL A 52 -1.75 -8.49 6.96
N ALA A 53 -0.84 -8.59 7.92
CA ALA A 53 -1.16 -8.23 9.30
C ALA A 53 -1.10 -6.71 9.44
N LEU A 54 -2.06 -6.17 10.18
CA LEU A 54 -2.06 -4.76 10.56
C LEU A 54 -1.46 -4.64 11.96
N LEU A 55 -0.54 -3.68 12.12
CA LEU A 55 0.12 -3.44 13.40
C LEU A 55 -0.27 -2.08 13.95
N ASP A 56 -0.30 -1.98 15.28
CA ASP A 56 -0.39 -0.69 15.95
C ASP A 56 0.99 -0.04 15.92
N ALA A 57 1.13 1.04 15.17
CA ALA A 57 2.42 1.69 14.93
C ALA A 57 3.06 2.18 16.23
N GLU A 58 2.29 2.75 17.16
CA GLU A 58 2.82 3.23 18.43
C GLU A 58 3.38 2.09 19.27
N LYS A 59 2.69 0.95 19.29
CA LYS A 59 3.10 -0.21 20.09
C LYS A 59 4.35 -0.90 19.57
N VAL A 60 4.70 -0.70 18.31
CA VAL A 60 5.96 -1.20 17.75
C VAL A 60 7.04 -0.11 17.69
N GLY A 61 6.81 1.01 18.36
CA GLY A 61 7.81 2.07 18.50
C GLY A 61 7.90 3.06 17.35
N LEU A 62 6.87 3.13 16.50
CA LEU A 62 6.81 4.02 15.34
C LEU A 62 5.66 5.01 15.49
N GLY A 63 5.76 5.88 16.50
CA GLY A 63 4.65 6.72 16.93
C GLY A 63 4.36 7.96 16.09
N LEU A 64 5.18 8.27 15.06
CA LEU A 64 4.98 9.46 14.24
C LEU A 64 4.61 9.09 12.81
N THR A 65 3.43 9.51 12.39
CA THR A 65 2.99 9.42 11.00
C THR A 65 3.14 10.79 10.35
N ALA A 66 3.80 10.85 9.21
CA ALA A 66 3.92 12.08 8.44
C ALA A 66 3.38 11.87 7.03
N PHE A 67 2.61 12.84 6.55
CA PHE A 67 2.20 12.90 5.16
C PHE A 67 3.03 13.97 4.49
N VAL A 68 3.83 13.56 3.51
CA VAL A 68 4.82 14.41 2.86
C VAL A 68 4.32 14.77 1.47
N LEU A 69 4.09 16.06 1.25
CA LEU A 69 3.68 16.59 -0.04
C LEU A 69 4.92 16.96 -0.83
N ILE A 70 5.01 16.47 -2.05
CA ILE A 70 6.17 16.68 -2.92
C ILE A 70 5.76 17.41 -4.19
N LYS A 71 6.54 18.41 -4.53
CA LYS A 71 6.39 19.17 -5.76
C LYS A 71 7.67 19.09 -6.59
N THR A 72 7.52 18.87 -7.89
CA THR A 72 8.64 18.80 -8.82
C THR A 72 8.29 19.50 -10.12
N GLN A 73 9.30 20.01 -10.83
CA GLN A 73 9.14 20.53 -12.18
C GLN A 73 9.50 19.47 -13.23
N HIS A 74 9.93 18.29 -12.81
CA HIS A 74 10.34 17.21 -13.70
C HIS A 74 9.21 16.18 -13.84
N HIS A 75 8.67 16.05 -15.04
CA HIS A 75 7.53 15.17 -15.32
C HIS A 75 7.86 14.12 -16.37
N SER A 76 9.15 13.89 -16.67
CA SER A 76 9.56 12.85 -17.60
C SER A 76 9.37 11.46 -16.99
N SER A 77 9.21 10.45 -17.87
CA SER A 77 9.12 9.05 -17.43
C SER A 77 10.39 8.60 -16.71
N ASP A 78 11.56 9.06 -17.17
CA ASP A 78 12.85 8.71 -16.55
C ASP A 78 12.93 9.25 -15.12
N TRP A 79 12.54 10.50 -14.92
CA TRP A 79 12.53 11.09 -13.59
C TRP A 79 11.55 10.35 -12.67
N TYR A 80 10.36 10.04 -13.16
CA TYR A 80 9.34 9.32 -12.40
C TYR A 80 9.84 7.94 -11.97
N CYS A 81 10.45 7.19 -12.88
CA CYS A 81 10.99 5.86 -12.57
C CYS A 81 12.08 5.95 -11.51
N GLN A 82 12.96 6.94 -11.58
CA GLN A 82 13.99 7.15 -10.57
C GLN A 82 13.37 7.52 -9.22
N PHE A 83 12.39 8.41 -9.22
CA PHE A 83 11.68 8.80 -8.00
C PHE A 83 11.02 7.60 -7.32
N VAL A 84 10.27 6.81 -8.07
CA VAL A 84 9.60 5.61 -7.55
C VAL A 84 10.62 4.62 -7.00
N SER A 85 11.71 4.37 -7.73
CA SER A 85 12.77 3.48 -7.30
C SER A 85 13.36 3.92 -5.95
N GLU A 86 13.66 5.20 -5.81
CA GLU A 86 14.26 5.73 -4.58
C GLU A 86 13.30 5.66 -3.40
N VAL A 87 12.04 6.13 -3.56
CA VAL A 87 11.11 6.17 -2.44
C VAL A 87 10.63 4.78 -2.02
N THR A 88 10.49 3.84 -2.94
CA THR A 88 10.06 2.48 -2.59
C THR A 88 11.14 1.68 -1.87
N GLN A 89 12.40 2.08 -1.98
CA GLN A 89 13.50 1.47 -1.24
C GLN A 89 13.62 2.01 0.19
N MET A 90 12.99 3.11 0.51
CA MET A 90 13.01 3.69 1.85
C MET A 90 12.01 2.96 2.74
N ALA A 91 12.49 2.29 3.80
CA ALA A 91 11.64 1.51 4.69
C ALA A 91 10.57 2.35 5.38
N GLU A 92 10.83 3.62 5.62
CA GLU A 92 9.91 4.53 6.27
C GLU A 92 8.69 4.88 5.41
N VAL A 93 8.80 4.74 4.08
CA VAL A 93 7.71 5.06 3.15
C VAL A 93 6.77 3.87 3.04
N LEU A 94 5.57 4.00 3.56
CA LEU A 94 4.54 2.95 3.54
C LEU A 94 3.61 3.05 2.34
N GLY A 95 3.63 4.16 1.63
CA GLY A 95 2.84 4.33 0.44
C GLY A 95 3.14 5.66 -0.23
N PHE A 96 2.88 5.72 -1.52
CA PHE A 96 2.92 6.99 -2.23
C PHE A 96 1.79 7.04 -3.25
N TRP A 97 1.34 8.25 -3.54
CA TRP A 97 0.23 8.50 -4.46
C TRP A 97 0.56 9.68 -5.35
N ARG A 98 0.15 9.58 -6.60
CA ARG A 98 0.18 10.69 -7.53
C ARG A 98 -1.01 11.59 -7.23
N MET A 99 -0.78 12.91 -7.25
CA MET A 99 -1.80 13.88 -6.91
C MET A 99 -2.12 14.78 -8.08
N ALA A 100 -3.35 15.28 -8.11
CA ALA A 100 -3.75 16.40 -8.95
C ALA A 100 -3.73 17.66 -8.11
N GLY A 101 -3.35 18.79 -8.71
CA GLY A 101 -3.31 20.08 -8.04
C GLY A 101 -1.89 20.63 -7.91
N GLU A 102 -1.66 21.40 -6.88
CA GLU A 102 -0.40 22.10 -6.68
C GLU A 102 0.77 21.16 -6.40
N TYR A 103 0.54 20.12 -5.59
CA TYR A 103 1.58 19.14 -5.28
C TYR A 103 1.41 17.92 -6.17
N ASP A 104 2.54 17.28 -6.52
CA ASP A 104 2.57 16.20 -7.49
C ASP A 104 2.44 14.82 -6.84
N TYR A 105 3.01 14.64 -5.63
CA TYR A 105 3.03 13.36 -4.94
C TYR A 105 2.77 13.52 -3.45
N LEU A 106 2.16 12.48 -2.87
CA LEU A 106 1.96 12.35 -1.44
C LEU A 106 2.65 11.08 -0.98
N LEU A 107 3.50 11.18 0.05
CA LEU A 107 4.09 10.02 0.71
C LEU A 107 3.46 9.86 2.09
N ARG A 108 3.18 8.61 2.47
CA ARG A 108 2.89 8.27 3.86
C ARG A 108 4.13 7.68 4.49
N VAL A 109 4.61 8.32 5.54
CA VAL A 109 5.87 7.99 6.20
C VAL A 109 5.60 7.65 7.66
N GLN A 110 6.20 6.57 8.14
CA GLN A 110 6.09 6.14 9.54
C GLN A 110 7.47 6.05 10.16
N VAL A 111 7.67 6.78 11.23
CA VAL A 111 8.96 6.85 11.96
C VAL A 111 8.73 6.88 13.46
N ALA A 112 9.80 6.67 14.23
CA ALA A 112 9.72 6.63 15.69
C ALA A 112 9.43 8.00 16.31
N ASP A 113 10.09 9.05 15.79
CA ASP A 113 10.03 10.39 16.35
C ASP A 113 10.43 11.43 15.31
N ARG A 114 10.43 12.71 15.75
CA ARG A 114 10.75 13.82 14.86
C ARG A 114 12.19 13.77 14.36
N LYS A 115 13.14 13.34 15.20
CA LYS A 115 14.54 13.23 14.80
C LYS A 115 14.70 12.23 13.64
N ARG A 116 14.01 11.10 13.72
CA ARG A 116 14.02 10.10 12.66
C ARG A 116 13.36 10.62 11.39
N TYR A 117 12.32 11.46 11.52
CA TYR A 117 11.73 12.13 10.38
C TYR A 117 12.72 13.08 9.71
N ASP A 118 13.45 13.88 10.49
CA ASP A 118 14.46 14.78 9.93
C ASP A 118 15.56 14.02 9.18
N ASP A 119 16.00 12.89 9.72
CA ASP A 119 16.97 12.01 9.04
C ASP A 119 16.41 11.48 7.72
N PHE A 120 15.16 11.05 7.72
CA PHE A 120 14.46 10.62 6.51
C PHE A 120 14.36 11.74 5.48
N TYR A 121 13.97 12.93 5.92
CA TYR A 121 13.83 14.10 5.04
C TYR A 121 15.15 14.40 4.33
N LYS A 122 16.27 14.39 5.06
CA LYS A 122 17.59 14.63 4.48
C LYS A 122 17.95 13.59 3.43
N ARG A 123 17.68 12.32 3.70
CA ARG A 123 17.91 11.26 2.72
C ARG A 123 17.04 11.44 1.47
N LEU A 124 15.78 11.79 1.65
CA LEU A 124 14.86 12.00 0.55
C LEU A 124 15.36 13.11 -0.38
N VAL A 125 15.66 14.29 0.16
CA VAL A 125 16.08 15.42 -0.67
C VAL A 125 17.46 15.23 -1.30
N ASN A 126 18.32 14.40 -0.68
CA ASN A 126 19.64 14.09 -1.25
C ASN A 126 19.58 12.99 -2.30
N SER A 127 18.62 12.07 -2.20
CA SER A 127 18.51 10.92 -3.10
C SER A 127 17.70 11.22 -4.37
N VAL A 128 16.79 12.19 -4.32
CA VAL A 128 15.91 12.51 -5.44
C VAL A 128 16.21 13.91 -5.93
N PRO A 129 16.79 14.05 -7.14
CA PRO A 129 17.04 15.37 -7.71
C PRO A 129 15.76 16.01 -8.22
N GLY A 130 15.73 17.33 -8.27
CA GLY A 130 14.67 18.09 -8.93
C GLY A 130 13.40 18.29 -8.12
N LEU A 131 13.44 18.09 -6.80
CA LEU A 131 12.33 18.48 -5.94
C LEU A 131 12.33 19.98 -5.74
N SER A 132 11.19 20.61 -6.03
CA SER A 132 11.07 22.08 -5.87
C SER A 132 10.46 22.45 -4.52
N ASP A 133 9.72 21.56 -3.91
CA ASP A 133 9.14 21.76 -2.59
C ASP A 133 8.85 20.38 -1.95
N VAL A 134 9.00 20.31 -0.64
CA VAL A 134 8.71 19.12 0.16
C VAL A 134 8.11 19.54 1.51
#